data_b4446ad4eae41315d90985e599010ef8
#
_entry.id   b4446ad4eae41315d90985e599010ef8
#
_cell.length_a   1.000
_cell.length_b   1.000
_cell.length_c   1.000
_cell.angle_alpha   90.00
_cell.angle_beta   90.00
_cell.angle_gamma   90.00
#
_symmetry.space_group_name_H-M   'P 1'
#
loop_
_entity.id
_entity.type
_entity.pdbx_description
1 polymer ?
#
loop_
_entity_poly.entity_id
_entity_poly.type
_entity_poly.pdbx_seq_one_letter_code
_entity_poly.pdbx_strand_id
1 'polypeptide(L)'
;MVRYSGTSFLRTNSILKFELKSIEISDEIIEDLFVRFLSDVMTCKTDMSAIFWRLEKMYWYYVDSNKLKEKQSSQHFKRFIIGIRYYLQEILPQNIDIVNEYNKWNYNRRFIPRVKAIIVDENMEHVLLTKCHYNEYYIFPGGKVEETDAHLMDTAIREIYEEVGIDLSNIIDKDLYFDHVQYSLLSRYYVIRNFRKDTFLQPLVDNEIQVIKWFPIKDIPDNMEKYNISRENIKLVLKPLEHMSKYMN
;
A
#
# COMPACT_ATOMS: atom_id res chain seq x y z
N MET A 1 48.13 42.55 -16.26
CA MET A 1 48.61 41.33 -15.61
C MET A 1 47.79 41.13 -14.34
N VAL A 2 46.67 40.44 -14.43
CA VAL A 2 45.76 40.18 -13.28
C VAL A 2 45.63 38.68 -13.16
N ARG A 3 46.13 38.14 -12.05
CA ARG A 3 46.05 36.70 -11.71
C ARG A 3 44.67 36.42 -11.15
N TYR A 4 43.90 35.60 -11.81
CA TYR A 4 42.71 34.97 -11.22
C TYR A 4 43.14 33.68 -10.46
N SER A 5 43.00 33.77 -9.14
CA SER A 5 43.18 32.61 -8.25
C SER A 5 41.92 31.75 -8.29
N GLY A 6 42.03 30.56 -8.86
CA GLY A 6 40.99 29.52 -8.81
C GLY A 6 41.03 28.79 -7.48
N THR A 7 40.07 29.06 -6.62
CA THR A 7 39.76 28.21 -5.46
C THR A 7 38.34 28.50 -4.99
N SER A 8 37.34 27.84 -5.55
CA SER A 8 36.03 27.63 -4.87
C SER A 8 35.07 26.73 -5.63
N PHE A 9 35.49 25.55 -6.08
CA PHE A 9 34.57 24.56 -6.68
C PHE A 9 34.60 23.17 -6.01
N LEU A 10 35.05 23.08 -4.74
CA LEU A 10 35.09 21.82 -3.98
C LEU A 10 34.44 21.95 -2.59
N ARG A 11 33.28 22.59 -2.50
CA ARG A 11 32.55 22.67 -1.21
C ARG A 11 31.04 22.49 -1.35
N THR A 12 30.56 21.50 -2.13
CA THR A 12 29.11 21.19 -2.16
C THR A 12 28.76 19.71 -2.26
N ASN A 13 29.69 18.80 -1.93
CA ASN A 13 29.39 17.36 -1.94
C ASN A 13 29.55 16.66 -0.57
N SER A 14 29.46 17.39 0.54
CA SER A 14 29.58 16.81 1.90
C SER A 14 28.30 16.92 2.73
N ILE A 15 27.16 17.19 2.11
CA ILE A 15 25.89 17.24 2.83
C ILE A 15 25.02 16.09 2.34
N LEU A 16 24.71 15.16 3.28
CA LEU A 16 23.79 14.02 3.19
C LEU A 16 24.34 12.69 2.65
N LYS A 17 25.47 12.22 3.14
CA LYS A 17 25.62 10.79 3.42
C LYS A 17 25.05 10.49 4.82
N PHE A 18 23.75 10.58 4.99
CA PHE A 18 23.09 9.74 5.99
C PHE A 18 23.18 8.31 5.42
N GLU A 19 24.20 7.57 5.81
CA GLU A 19 24.23 6.12 5.60
C GLU A 19 23.04 5.56 6.38
N LEU A 20 21.98 5.22 5.64
CA LEU A 20 20.87 4.45 6.19
C LEU A 20 21.50 3.14 6.67
N LYS A 21 21.62 2.97 8.00
CA LYS A 21 22.12 1.71 8.57
C LYS A 21 21.25 0.58 8.01
N SER A 22 21.89 -0.45 7.46
CA SER A 22 21.24 -1.68 7.05
C SER A 22 20.58 -2.34 8.26
N ILE A 23 19.56 -3.16 8.02
CA ILE A 23 19.04 -4.10 9.02
C ILE A 23 20.00 -5.28 9.02
N GLU A 24 20.45 -5.71 10.18
CA GLU A 24 21.22 -6.94 10.34
C GLU A 24 20.25 -8.12 10.33
N ILE A 25 20.39 -9.00 9.35
CA ILE A 25 19.59 -10.20 9.17
C ILE A 25 20.56 -11.36 9.08
N SER A 26 20.32 -12.45 9.80
CA SER A 26 21.19 -13.62 9.72
C SER A 26 21.10 -14.29 8.34
N ASP A 27 22.21 -14.91 7.91
CA ASP A 27 22.31 -15.59 6.63
C ASP A 27 21.24 -16.68 6.47
N GLU A 28 20.97 -17.45 7.51
CA GLU A 28 19.95 -18.50 7.54
C GLU A 28 18.54 -17.94 7.22
N ILE A 29 18.20 -16.78 7.77
CA ILE A 29 16.92 -16.13 7.49
C ILE A 29 16.88 -15.62 6.05
N ILE A 30 17.98 -15.06 5.55
CA ILE A 30 18.07 -14.57 4.18
C ILE A 30 17.90 -15.73 3.20
N GLU A 31 18.58 -16.86 3.41
CA GLU A 31 18.47 -18.05 2.57
C GLU A 31 17.03 -18.59 2.53
N ASP A 32 16.35 -18.71 3.67
CA ASP A 32 14.95 -19.14 3.71
C ASP A 32 14.04 -18.19 2.92
N LEU A 33 14.23 -16.88 3.09
CA LEU A 33 13.48 -15.86 2.37
C LEU A 33 13.72 -15.92 0.86
N PHE A 34 14.95 -16.13 0.42
CA PHE A 34 15.31 -16.25 -1.00
C PHE A 34 14.66 -17.47 -1.64
N VAL A 35 14.71 -18.62 -0.97
CA VAL A 35 14.06 -19.85 -1.46
C VAL A 35 12.55 -19.65 -1.62
N ARG A 36 11.89 -18.97 -0.69
CA ARG A 36 10.44 -18.77 -0.72
C ARG A 36 9.96 -17.77 -1.76
N PHE A 37 10.71 -16.69 -1.96
CA PHE A 37 10.21 -15.55 -2.73
C PHE A 37 10.95 -15.29 -4.05
N LEU A 38 12.17 -15.79 -4.22
CA LEU A 38 13.03 -15.44 -5.35
C LEU A 38 13.58 -16.63 -6.12
N SER A 39 13.27 -17.87 -5.75
CA SER A 39 13.81 -19.08 -6.38
C SER A 39 13.54 -19.18 -7.89
N ASP A 40 12.39 -18.69 -8.35
CA ASP A 40 11.98 -18.69 -9.76
C ASP A 40 12.49 -17.47 -10.53
N VAL A 41 12.90 -16.41 -9.86
CA VAL A 41 13.51 -15.22 -10.49
C VAL A 41 14.85 -15.55 -11.14
N MET A 42 15.59 -16.51 -10.57
CA MET A 42 16.90 -16.94 -11.08
C MET A 42 16.83 -17.55 -12.50
N THR A 43 15.64 -17.95 -12.95
CA THR A 43 15.45 -18.65 -14.23
C THR A 43 14.92 -17.77 -15.36
N CYS A 44 14.48 -16.55 -15.09
CA CYS A 44 13.83 -15.66 -16.06
C CYS A 44 14.48 -14.28 -16.10
N LYS A 45 14.49 -13.64 -17.27
CA LYS A 45 14.76 -12.19 -17.39
C LYS A 45 13.59 -11.42 -16.79
N THR A 46 13.56 -11.30 -15.48
CA THR A 46 12.48 -10.67 -14.75
C THR A 46 12.67 -9.15 -14.73
N ASP A 47 11.60 -8.40 -14.96
CA ASP A 47 11.61 -6.95 -14.83
C ASP A 47 11.92 -6.51 -13.39
N MET A 48 12.65 -5.41 -13.25
CA MET A 48 13.00 -4.86 -11.92
C MET A 48 11.77 -4.53 -11.07
N SER A 49 10.66 -4.15 -11.70
CA SER A 49 9.41 -3.89 -10.98
C SER A 49 8.89 -5.15 -10.31
N ALA A 50 8.82 -6.26 -11.05
CA ALA A 50 8.39 -7.56 -10.53
C ALA A 50 9.30 -8.07 -9.40
N ILE A 51 10.62 -7.81 -9.50
CA ILE A 51 11.57 -8.15 -8.43
C ILE A 51 11.24 -7.35 -7.16
N PHE A 52 11.01 -6.03 -7.26
CA PHE A 52 10.68 -5.22 -6.08
C PHE A 52 9.34 -5.59 -5.44
N TRP A 53 8.34 -6.02 -6.22
CA TRP A 53 7.09 -6.56 -5.67
C TRP A 53 7.33 -7.81 -4.84
N ARG A 54 8.18 -8.73 -5.30
CA ARG A 54 8.54 -9.92 -4.54
C ARG A 54 9.36 -9.59 -3.30
N LEU A 55 10.29 -8.63 -3.41
CA LEU A 55 11.06 -8.13 -2.26
C LEU A 55 10.15 -7.45 -1.21
N GLU A 56 9.08 -6.80 -1.64
CA GLU A 56 8.10 -6.24 -0.70
C GLU A 56 7.34 -7.36 0.02
N LYS A 57 6.85 -8.38 -0.67
CA LYS A 57 6.20 -9.56 -0.05
C LYS A 57 7.16 -10.31 0.89
N MET A 58 8.41 -10.48 0.49
CA MET A 58 9.49 -11.04 1.30
C MET A 58 9.73 -10.22 2.58
N TYR A 59 9.75 -8.90 2.47
CA TYR A 59 9.91 -8.00 3.60
C TYR A 59 8.73 -8.10 4.60
N TRP A 60 7.48 -8.13 4.11
CA TRP A 60 6.31 -8.30 4.96
C TRP A 60 6.37 -9.63 5.71
N TYR A 61 6.67 -10.71 5.02
CA TYR A 61 6.85 -12.02 5.66
C TYR A 61 7.95 -12.00 6.73
N TYR A 62 9.08 -11.32 6.45
CA TYR A 62 10.17 -11.16 7.43
C TYR A 62 9.71 -10.40 8.67
N VAL A 63 8.98 -9.32 8.50
CA VAL A 63 8.45 -8.50 9.61
C VAL A 63 7.47 -9.30 10.46
N ASP A 64 6.55 -10.01 9.85
CA ASP A 64 5.52 -10.79 10.54
C ASP A 64 6.12 -11.99 11.27
N SER A 65 7.00 -12.75 10.61
CA SER A 65 7.66 -13.91 11.20
C SER A 65 8.52 -13.57 12.41
N ASN A 66 9.16 -12.40 12.41
CA ASN A 66 10.01 -11.94 13.49
C ASN A 66 9.29 -11.06 14.51
N LYS A 67 7.97 -10.85 14.37
CA LYS A 67 7.13 -10.01 15.25
C LYS A 67 7.75 -8.63 15.51
N LEU A 68 8.32 -8.03 14.46
CA LEU A 68 8.96 -6.73 14.58
C LEU A 68 7.90 -5.65 14.83
N LYS A 69 7.97 -5.02 16.01
CA LYS A 69 7.03 -3.96 16.42
C LYS A 69 7.40 -2.58 15.88
N GLU A 70 8.49 -2.45 15.13
CA GLU A 70 8.90 -1.17 14.56
C GLU A 70 7.92 -0.69 13.50
N LYS A 71 7.69 0.63 13.47
CA LYS A 71 6.82 1.27 12.47
C LYS A 71 7.29 0.90 11.06
N GLN A 72 6.49 0.11 10.41
CA GLN A 72 6.70 -0.33 9.03
C GLN A 72 6.61 0.92 8.13
N SER A 73 7.73 1.35 7.61
CA SER A 73 7.84 2.53 6.76
C SER A 73 8.61 2.19 5.48
N SER A 74 8.44 2.99 4.44
CA SER A 74 9.24 2.88 3.21
C SER A 74 10.74 2.99 3.48
N GLN A 75 11.15 3.67 4.55
CA GLN A 75 12.55 3.73 4.98
C GLN A 75 13.01 2.39 5.57
N HIS A 76 12.16 1.69 6.33
CA HIS A 76 12.49 0.39 6.90
C HIS A 76 12.64 -0.67 5.81
N PHE A 77 11.74 -0.69 4.83
CA PHE A 77 11.87 -1.55 3.65
C PHE A 77 13.15 -1.25 2.84
N LYS A 78 13.49 0.02 2.65
CA LYS A 78 14.75 0.40 2.01
C LYS A 78 15.98 -0.13 2.77
N ARG A 79 15.98 -0.05 4.10
CA ARG A 79 17.04 -0.61 4.97
C ARG A 79 17.14 -2.13 4.85
N PHE A 80 16.01 -2.81 4.73
CA PHE A 80 15.95 -4.25 4.47
C PHE A 80 16.64 -4.59 3.13
N ILE A 81 16.28 -3.92 2.04
CA ILE A 81 16.90 -4.12 0.72
C ILE A 81 18.43 -3.90 0.77
N ILE A 82 18.87 -2.87 1.50
CA ILE A 82 20.31 -2.61 1.68
C ILE A 82 20.96 -3.74 2.48
N GLY A 83 20.27 -4.32 3.46
CA GLY A 83 20.78 -5.44 4.25
C GLY A 83 21.03 -6.69 3.44
N ILE A 84 20.13 -7.02 2.51
CA ILE A 84 20.22 -8.23 1.66
C ILE A 84 20.93 -8.01 0.32
N ARG A 85 21.48 -6.82 0.08
CA ARG A 85 22.03 -6.41 -1.24
C ARG A 85 23.08 -7.35 -1.81
N TYR A 86 23.91 -7.97 -0.99
CA TYR A 86 24.95 -8.89 -1.43
C TYR A 86 24.35 -10.16 -2.04
N TYR A 87 23.29 -10.68 -1.47
CA TYR A 87 22.56 -11.83 -1.99
C TYR A 87 21.79 -11.47 -3.28
N LEU A 88 21.28 -10.25 -3.37
CA LEU A 88 20.62 -9.77 -4.58
C LEU A 88 21.57 -9.66 -5.77
N GLN A 89 22.89 -9.48 -5.57
CA GLN A 89 23.89 -9.43 -6.65
C GLN A 89 23.99 -10.73 -7.45
N GLU A 90 23.59 -11.85 -6.88
CA GLU A 90 23.59 -13.15 -7.55
C GLU A 90 22.44 -13.29 -8.57
N ILE A 91 21.34 -12.59 -8.35
CA ILE A 91 20.14 -12.66 -9.20
C ILE A 91 19.91 -11.41 -10.06
N LEU A 92 20.57 -10.32 -9.71
CA LEU A 92 20.43 -9.04 -10.44
C LEU A 92 21.52 -8.88 -11.51
N PRO A 93 21.25 -8.09 -12.56
CA PRO A 93 22.29 -7.73 -13.52
C PRO A 93 23.50 -7.09 -12.85
N GLN A 94 24.71 -7.40 -13.37
CA GLN A 94 25.95 -6.81 -12.85
C GLN A 94 25.90 -5.28 -12.93
N ASN A 95 26.42 -4.61 -11.90
CA ASN A 95 26.52 -3.16 -11.80
C ASN A 95 25.19 -2.40 -11.61
N ILE A 96 24.14 -3.07 -11.15
CA ILE A 96 22.88 -2.39 -10.82
C ILE A 96 23.04 -1.58 -9.52
N ASP A 97 22.64 -0.32 -9.55
CA ASP A 97 22.44 0.49 -8.34
C ASP A 97 21.05 0.18 -7.75
N ILE A 98 21.00 -0.81 -6.86
CA ILE A 98 19.74 -1.28 -6.24
C ILE A 98 18.98 -0.17 -5.50
N VAL A 99 19.71 0.81 -4.95
CA VAL A 99 19.09 1.93 -4.23
C VAL A 99 18.41 2.89 -5.21
N ASN A 100 19.03 3.15 -6.34
CA ASN A 100 18.44 3.96 -7.40
C ASN A 100 17.22 3.28 -8.03
N GLU A 101 17.31 1.99 -8.32
CA GLU A 101 16.18 1.20 -8.83
C GLU A 101 15.02 1.14 -7.83
N TYR A 102 15.30 0.95 -6.53
CA TYR A 102 14.29 1.07 -5.49
C TYR A 102 13.60 2.44 -5.49
N ASN A 103 14.37 3.52 -5.61
CA ASN A 103 13.79 4.87 -5.62
C ASN A 103 12.87 5.08 -6.83
N LYS A 104 13.26 4.59 -8.03
CA LYS A 104 12.42 4.62 -9.23
C LYS A 104 11.12 3.81 -9.03
N TRP A 105 11.25 2.58 -8.55
CA TRP A 105 10.11 1.73 -8.27
C TRP A 105 9.17 2.36 -7.23
N ASN A 106 9.70 2.86 -6.11
CA ASN A 106 8.92 3.50 -5.06
C ASN A 106 8.25 4.81 -5.53
N TYR A 107 8.85 5.49 -6.49
CA TYR A 107 8.20 6.64 -7.15
C TYR A 107 7.05 6.18 -8.05
N ASN A 108 7.28 5.18 -8.92
CA ASN A 108 6.31 4.70 -9.88
C ASN A 108 5.09 4.05 -9.20
N ARG A 109 5.28 3.34 -8.09
CA ARG A 109 4.17 2.73 -7.33
C ARG A 109 3.15 3.72 -6.77
N ARG A 110 3.47 5.01 -6.75
CA ARG A 110 2.52 6.07 -6.34
C ARG A 110 1.40 6.27 -7.35
N PHE A 111 1.65 5.87 -8.60
CA PHE A 111 0.70 6.00 -9.71
C PHE A 111 -0.07 4.71 -9.99
N ILE A 112 0.18 3.64 -9.24
CA ILE A 112 -0.59 2.40 -9.36
C ILE A 112 -2.03 2.69 -8.97
N PRO A 113 -3.01 2.33 -9.82
CA PRO A 113 -4.41 2.51 -9.52
C PRO A 113 -4.79 1.87 -8.18
N ARG A 114 -5.76 2.46 -7.50
CA ARG A 114 -6.33 1.92 -6.28
C ARG A 114 -7.77 1.57 -6.50
N VAL A 115 -8.19 0.48 -5.91
CA VAL A 115 -9.58 0.05 -5.93
C VAL A 115 -10.10 -0.06 -4.50
N LYS A 116 -11.28 0.46 -4.26
CA LYS A 116 -11.91 0.51 -2.95
C LYS A 116 -13.36 0.07 -3.05
N ALA A 117 -13.93 -0.38 -1.93
CA ALA A 117 -15.34 -0.65 -1.83
C ALA A 117 -16.03 0.32 -0.85
N ILE A 118 -17.16 0.87 -1.26
CA ILE A 118 -18.09 1.58 -0.41
C ILE A 118 -19.20 0.58 -0.05
N ILE A 119 -19.08 -0.04 1.12
CA ILE A 119 -20.02 -1.05 1.59
C ILE A 119 -21.02 -0.35 2.49
N VAL A 120 -22.30 -0.35 2.09
CA VAL A 120 -23.40 0.25 2.85
C VAL A 120 -24.39 -0.81 3.33
N ASP A 121 -24.97 -0.57 4.49
CA ASP A 121 -25.96 -1.47 5.08
C ASP A 121 -27.28 -1.52 4.31
N GLU A 122 -28.19 -2.39 4.74
CA GLU A 122 -29.49 -2.64 4.10
C GLU A 122 -30.38 -1.38 4.04
N ASN A 123 -30.22 -0.49 5.02
CA ASN A 123 -30.98 0.76 5.11
C ASN A 123 -30.26 1.95 4.47
N MET A 124 -29.03 1.76 3.98
CA MET A 124 -28.13 2.81 3.48
C MET A 124 -27.88 3.93 4.52
N GLU A 125 -27.94 3.58 5.80
CA GLU A 125 -27.69 4.51 6.91
C GLU A 125 -26.26 4.47 7.41
N HIS A 126 -25.54 3.34 7.18
CA HIS A 126 -24.20 3.12 7.66
C HIS A 126 -23.27 2.71 6.52
N VAL A 127 -22.01 3.10 6.66
CA VAL A 127 -20.91 2.70 5.77
C VAL A 127 -19.82 2.01 6.57
N LEU A 128 -19.24 0.98 5.97
CA LEU A 128 -18.11 0.24 6.54
C LEU A 128 -16.81 0.96 6.23
N LEU A 129 -16.02 1.22 7.27
CA LEU A 129 -14.68 1.76 7.14
C LEU A 129 -13.69 0.89 7.89
N THR A 130 -12.44 0.88 7.43
CA THR A 130 -11.32 0.20 8.04
C THR A 130 -10.27 1.19 8.54
N LYS A 131 -9.51 0.78 9.54
CA LYS A 131 -8.37 1.53 10.07
C LYS A 131 -7.15 0.60 10.09
N CYS A 132 -6.10 1.00 9.40
CA CYS A 132 -4.84 0.27 9.38
C CYS A 132 -4.03 0.48 10.67
N HIS A 133 -3.17 -0.48 11.02
CA HIS A 133 -2.27 -0.36 12.18
C HIS A 133 -1.34 0.85 12.12
N TYR A 134 -0.98 1.28 10.90
CA TYR A 134 -0.02 2.36 10.65
C TYR A 134 -0.65 3.70 10.35
N ASN A 135 -2.00 3.75 10.35
CA ASN A 135 -2.74 4.94 9.99
C ASN A 135 -3.75 5.25 11.10
N GLU A 136 -3.79 6.48 11.55
CA GLU A 136 -4.76 6.92 12.54
C GLU A 136 -6.18 7.12 11.96
N TYR A 137 -6.32 6.94 10.65
CA TYR A 137 -7.53 7.32 9.94
C TYR A 137 -8.35 6.13 9.51
N TYR A 138 -9.67 6.29 9.58
CA TYR A 138 -10.61 5.40 8.92
C TYR A 138 -10.69 5.74 7.43
N ILE A 139 -10.64 4.72 6.60
CA ILE A 139 -10.72 4.79 5.13
C ILE A 139 -11.67 3.72 4.61
N PHE A 140 -12.11 3.85 3.35
CA PHE A 140 -12.78 2.73 2.68
C PHE A 140 -11.80 1.58 2.49
N PRO A 141 -12.23 0.33 2.75
CA PRO A 141 -11.42 -0.84 2.52
C PRO A 141 -11.03 -0.95 1.04
N GLY A 142 -9.85 -1.50 0.77
CA GLY A 142 -9.32 -1.69 -0.56
C GLY A 142 -7.88 -1.22 -0.71
N GLY A 143 -7.23 -1.64 -1.78
CA GLY A 143 -5.80 -1.44 -1.99
C GLY A 143 -5.41 -1.15 -3.42
N LYS A 144 -4.19 -1.54 -3.76
CA LYS A 144 -3.58 -1.31 -5.07
C LYS A 144 -3.85 -2.48 -6.00
N VAL A 145 -3.93 -2.16 -7.28
CA VAL A 145 -3.93 -3.18 -8.34
C VAL A 145 -2.60 -3.94 -8.30
N GLU A 146 -2.68 -5.27 -8.33
CA GLU A 146 -1.53 -6.16 -8.49
C GLU A 146 -1.46 -6.71 -9.92
N GLU A 147 -0.30 -7.22 -10.33
CA GLU A 147 -0.11 -7.84 -11.66
C GLU A 147 -0.99 -9.07 -11.88
N THR A 148 -1.41 -9.72 -10.82
CA THR A 148 -2.31 -10.88 -10.83
C THR A 148 -3.78 -10.51 -11.05
N ASP A 149 -4.14 -9.25 -10.87
CA ASP A 149 -5.50 -8.78 -11.02
C ASP A 149 -5.79 -8.53 -12.52
N ALA A 150 -6.64 -9.35 -13.15
CA ALA A 150 -6.99 -9.19 -14.56
C ALA A 150 -7.85 -7.94 -14.81
N HIS A 151 -8.69 -7.60 -13.83
CA HIS A 151 -9.59 -6.45 -13.87
C HIS A 151 -9.58 -5.70 -12.54
N LEU A 152 -9.96 -4.41 -12.55
CA LEU A 152 -10.06 -3.61 -11.30
C LEU A 152 -11.06 -4.21 -10.30
N MET A 153 -12.05 -4.95 -10.78
CA MET A 153 -13.01 -5.66 -9.92
C MET A 153 -12.33 -6.78 -9.13
N ASP A 154 -11.37 -7.49 -9.73
CA ASP A 154 -10.63 -8.56 -9.05
C ASP A 154 -9.82 -7.99 -7.89
N THR A 155 -9.22 -6.80 -8.07
CA THR A 155 -8.59 -6.06 -6.97
C THR A 155 -9.57 -5.80 -5.84
N ALA A 156 -10.80 -5.33 -6.14
CA ALA A 156 -11.80 -5.08 -5.10
C ALA A 156 -12.15 -6.35 -4.34
N ILE A 157 -12.37 -7.46 -5.05
CA ILE A 157 -12.72 -8.76 -4.43
C ILE A 157 -11.58 -9.23 -3.53
N ARG A 158 -10.34 -9.23 -4.04
CA ARG A 158 -9.15 -9.66 -3.28
C ARG A 158 -8.93 -8.81 -2.04
N GLU A 159 -8.85 -7.50 -2.18
CA GLU A 159 -8.57 -6.58 -1.06
C GLU A 159 -9.65 -6.62 0.02
N ILE A 160 -10.94 -6.66 -0.37
CA ILE A 160 -12.03 -6.74 0.60
C ILE A 160 -12.03 -8.10 1.32
N TYR A 161 -11.66 -9.17 0.61
CA TYR A 161 -11.49 -10.48 1.25
C TYR A 161 -10.35 -10.47 2.26
N GLU A 162 -9.20 -9.88 1.91
CA GLU A 162 -8.02 -9.78 2.77
C GLU A 162 -8.26 -8.86 3.99
N GLU A 163 -8.80 -7.65 3.78
CA GLU A 163 -8.96 -6.64 4.81
C GLU A 163 -10.19 -6.82 5.71
N VAL A 164 -11.26 -7.45 5.21
CA VAL A 164 -12.56 -7.49 5.88
C VAL A 164 -13.12 -8.90 6.04
N GLY A 165 -12.60 -9.88 5.28
CA GLY A 165 -13.06 -11.26 5.30
C GLY A 165 -14.36 -11.50 4.51
N ILE A 166 -14.74 -10.59 3.60
CA ILE A 166 -15.95 -10.69 2.78
C ILE A 166 -15.59 -11.09 1.36
N ASP A 167 -16.18 -12.17 0.87
CA ASP A 167 -16.14 -12.51 -0.55
C ASP A 167 -17.20 -11.71 -1.33
N LEU A 168 -16.75 -10.76 -2.15
CA LEU A 168 -17.60 -9.93 -2.99
C LEU A 168 -17.98 -10.56 -4.32
N SER A 169 -17.46 -11.72 -4.70
CA SER A 169 -17.56 -12.30 -6.05
C SER A 169 -18.99 -12.39 -6.57
N ASN A 170 -19.97 -12.63 -5.67
CA ASN A 170 -21.38 -12.81 -6.04
C ASN A 170 -22.26 -11.58 -5.76
N ILE A 171 -21.72 -10.52 -5.16
CA ILE A 171 -22.51 -9.35 -4.74
C ILE A 171 -22.03 -8.04 -5.33
N ILE A 172 -20.81 -8.02 -5.90
CA ILE A 172 -20.27 -6.83 -6.56
C ILE A 172 -20.92 -6.64 -7.93
N ASP A 173 -21.46 -5.45 -8.16
CA ASP A 173 -21.96 -5.04 -9.47
C ASP A 173 -20.84 -4.36 -10.25
N LYS A 174 -20.42 -4.96 -11.35
CA LYS A 174 -19.33 -4.46 -12.22
C LYS A 174 -19.60 -3.07 -12.79
N ASP A 175 -20.87 -2.68 -12.91
CA ASP A 175 -21.30 -1.42 -13.52
C ASP A 175 -21.60 -0.34 -12.45
N LEU A 176 -21.62 -0.72 -11.17
CA LEU A 176 -21.89 0.20 -10.07
C LEU A 176 -20.60 0.68 -9.42
N TYR A 177 -19.91 1.59 -10.08
CA TYR A 177 -18.68 2.21 -9.59
C TYR A 177 -18.58 3.67 -10.03
N PHE A 178 -17.62 4.38 -9.45
CA PHE A 178 -17.15 5.66 -9.96
C PHE A 178 -15.63 5.78 -9.84
N ASP A 179 -15.05 6.56 -10.74
CA ASP A 179 -13.63 6.84 -10.78
C ASP A 179 -13.33 8.23 -10.24
N HIS A 180 -12.32 8.32 -9.40
CA HIS A 180 -11.77 9.58 -8.93
C HIS A 180 -10.29 9.66 -9.32
N VAL A 181 -9.94 10.70 -10.09
CA VAL A 181 -8.56 10.93 -10.51
C VAL A 181 -8.01 12.15 -9.78
N GLN A 182 -6.93 11.98 -9.04
CA GLN A 182 -6.25 13.07 -8.37
C GLN A 182 -4.72 12.93 -8.54
N TYR A 183 -4.05 13.97 -9.06
CA TYR A 183 -2.61 13.97 -9.32
C TYR A 183 -2.15 12.73 -10.13
N SER A 184 -2.86 12.42 -11.21
CA SER A 184 -2.62 11.24 -12.07
C SER A 184 -2.80 9.88 -11.40
N LEU A 185 -3.32 9.82 -10.18
CA LEU A 185 -3.67 8.59 -9.50
C LEU A 185 -5.16 8.31 -9.70
N LEU A 186 -5.46 7.18 -10.34
CA LEU A 186 -6.81 6.65 -10.46
C LEU A 186 -7.20 5.93 -9.15
N SER A 187 -8.35 6.28 -8.60
CA SER A 187 -9.00 5.53 -7.53
C SER A 187 -10.41 5.15 -7.97
N ARG A 188 -10.68 3.85 -8.11
CA ARG A 188 -12.01 3.31 -8.40
C ARG A 188 -12.71 2.90 -7.12
N TYR A 189 -13.98 3.25 -7.01
CA TYR A 189 -14.83 2.91 -5.88
C TYR A 189 -16.03 2.11 -6.36
N TYR A 190 -16.08 0.81 -6.02
CA TYR A 190 -17.27 -0.01 -6.22
C TYR A 190 -18.25 0.21 -5.07
N VAL A 191 -19.55 0.27 -5.38
CA VAL A 191 -20.60 0.47 -4.38
C VAL A 191 -21.29 -0.85 -4.11
N ILE A 192 -21.21 -1.34 -2.89
CA ILE A 192 -21.86 -2.57 -2.43
C ILE A 192 -23.04 -2.18 -1.54
N ARG A 193 -24.26 -2.42 -2.03
CA ARG A 193 -25.50 -2.09 -1.34
C ARG A 193 -26.13 -3.30 -0.67
N ASN A 194 -27.03 -3.04 0.27
CA ASN A 194 -27.83 -4.06 0.95
C ASN A 194 -26.97 -5.08 1.71
N PHE A 195 -25.84 -4.63 2.27
CA PHE A 195 -24.96 -5.52 3.01
C PHE A 195 -25.48 -5.69 4.44
N ARG A 196 -25.58 -6.93 4.90
CA ARG A 196 -26.06 -7.23 6.25
C ARG A 196 -25.06 -6.77 7.30
N LYS A 197 -25.47 -5.82 8.14
CA LYS A 197 -24.63 -5.22 9.17
C LYS A 197 -24.22 -6.20 10.27
N ASP A 198 -24.97 -7.28 10.47
CA ASP A 198 -24.68 -8.35 11.43
C ASP A 198 -23.72 -9.42 10.90
N THR A 199 -23.23 -9.27 9.66
CA THR A 199 -22.20 -10.17 9.09
C THR A 199 -20.94 -10.13 9.94
N PHE A 200 -20.37 -11.30 10.22
CA PHE A 200 -19.09 -11.38 10.91
C PHE A 200 -17.97 -10.86 10.01
N LEU A 201 -17.19 -9.93 10.54
CA LEU A 201 -16.12 -9.23 9.83
C LEU A 201 -14.81 -9.45 10.57
N GLN A 202 -13.79 -9.90 9.84
CA GLN A 202 -12.45 -10.07 10.42
C GLN A 202 -11.40 -9.96 9.31
N PRO A 203 -10.28 -9.25 9.54
CA PRO A 203 -9.14 -9.27 8.62
C PRO A 203 -8.58 -10.69 8.49
N LEU A 204 -8.20 -11.09 7.28
CA LEU A 204 -7.53 -12.37 7.01
C LEU A 204 -6.01 -12.22 6.94
N VAL A 205 -5.52 -10.99 6.74
CA VAL A 205 -4.10 -10.67 6.75
C VAL A 205 -3.76 -9.99 8.08
N ASP A 206 -2.84 -10.61 8.81
CA ASP A 206 -2.38 -10.09 10.10
C ASP A 206 -1.64 -8.75 9.90
N ASN A 207 -1.75 -7.88 10.93
CA ASN A 207 -1.03 -6.60 11.05
C ASN A 207 -1.35 -5.53 9.99
N GLU A 208 -2.31 -5.72 9.10
CA GLU A 208 -2.71 -4.69 8.14
C GLU A 208 -3.88 -3.86 8.68
N ILE A 209 -4.99 -4.48 9.00
CA ILE A 209 -6.18 -3.81 9.51
C ILE A 209 -6.31 -3.98 11.03
N GLN A 210 -6.38 -2.85 11.73
CA GLN A 210 -6.56 -2.80 13.17
C GLN A 210 -8.02 -2.84 13.59
N VAL A 211 -8.89 -2.12 12.85
CA VAL A 211 -10.29 -1.95 13.20
C VAL A 211 -11.15 -1.95 11.95
N ILE A 212 -12.24 -2.71 12.00
CA ILE A 212 -13.34 -2.67 11.02
C ILE A 212 -14.55 -2.14 11.75
N LYS A 213 -15.21 -1.10 11.22
CA LYS A 213 -16.32 -0.45 11.93
C LYS A 213 -17.35 0.18 11.00
N TRP A 214 -18.62 0.04 11.38
CA TRP A 214 -19.74 0.76 10.77
C TRP A 214 -19.87 2.17 11.32
N PHE A 215 -20.04 3.14 10.42
CA PHE A 215 -20.26 4.56 10.76
C PHE A 215 -21.57 5.05 10.18
N PRO A 216 -22.39 5.79 10.97
CA PRO A 216 -23.56 6.45 10.42
C PRO A 216 -23.14 7.48 9.36
N ILE A 217 -23.65 7.35 8.13
CA ILE A 217 -23.27 8.21 7.00
C ILE A 217 -23.53 9.69 7.34
N LYS A 218 -24.66 9.97 7.96
CA LYS A 218 -25.06 11.33 8.37
C LYS A 218 -24.12 11.99 9.38
N ASP A 219 -23.40 11.19 10.17
CA ASP A 219 -22.55 11.70 11.25
C ASP A 219 -21.13 12.00 10.77
N ILE A 220 -20.73 11.46 9.61
CA ILE A 220 -19.35 11.58 9.12
C ILE A 220 -18.94 13.04 8.89
N PRO A 221 -19.76 13.93 8.27
CA PRO A 221 -19.38 15.32 8.06
C PRO A 221 -19.17 16.11 9.35
N ASP A 222 -20.00 15.88 10.38
CA ASP A 222 -20.10 16.75 11.55
C ASP A 222 -19.32 16.22 12.77
N ASN A 223 -19.00 14.93 12.83
CA ASN A 223 -18.40 14.28 14.00
C ASN A 223 -16.97 13.76 13.79
N MET A 224 -16.21 14.37 12.94
CA MET A 224 -14.92 13.90 12.53
C MET A 224 -13.86 13.89 13.61
N GLU A 225 -13.89 14.84 14.53
CA GLU A 225 -13.05 14.87 15.72
C GLU A 225 -13.36 13.67 16.65
N LYS A 226 -14.64 13.32 16.76
CA LYS A 226 -15.11 12.15 17.53
C LYS A 226 -14.56 10.81 16.98
N TYR A 227 -14.25 10.77 15.68
CA TYR A 227 -13.73 9.58 15.00
C TYR A 227 -12.22 9.59 14.80
N ASN A 228 -11.49 10.58 15.35
CA ASN A 228 -10.05 10.77 15.12
C ASN A 228 -9.67 10.87 13.62
N ILE A 229 -10.55 11.44 12.79
CA ILE A 229 -10.28 11.65 11.38
C ILE A 229 -9.70 13.05 11.22
N SER A 230 -8.46 13.19 10.76
CA SER A 230 -7.89 14.52 10.50
C SER A 230 -8.63 15.21 9.34
N ARG A 231 -8.70 16.55 9.38
CA ARG A 231 -9.38 17.34 8.33
C ARG A 231 -8.82 17.07 6.92
N GLU A 232 -7.55 16.75 6.80
CA GLU A 232 -6.95 16.41 5.50
C GLU A 232 -7.43 15.06 4.98
N ASN A 233 -7.70 14.10 5.87
CA ASN A 233 -8.17 12.76 5.50
C ASN A 233 -9.68 12.66 5.31
N ILE A 234 -10.43 13.62 5.80
CA ILE A 234 -11.85 13.79 5.51
C ILE A 234 -12.12 13.82 4.02
N LYS A 235 -11.27 14.54 3.27
CA LYS A 235 -11.41 14.62 1.81
C LYS A 235 -11.29 13.26 1.14
N LEU A 236 -10.58 12.33 1.75
CA LEU A 236 -10.45 10.95 1.24
C LEU A 236 -11.74 10.13 1.45
N VAL A 237 -12.51 10.46 2.49
CA VAL A 237 -13.75 9.75 2.83
C VAL A 237 -14.98 10.47 2.27
N LEU A 238 -15.07 11.81 2.42
CA LEU A 238 -16.24 12.59 2.02
C LEU A 238 -16.45 12.68 0.53
N LYS A 239 -15.39 12.90 -0.27
CA LYS A 239 -15.55 12.98 -1.73
C LYS A 239 -16.18 11.73 -2.33
N PRO A 240 -15.72 10.52 -2.01
CA PRO A 240 -16.42 9.31 -2.43
C PRO A 240 -17.87 9.24 -1.95
N LEU A 241 -18.17 9.64 -0.70
CA LEU A 241 -19.55 9.66 -0.19
C LEU A 241 -20.44 10.69 -0.90
N GLU A 242 -19.93 11.87 -1.19
CA GLU A 242 -20.64 12.89 -2.00
C GLU A 242 -20.96 12.39 -3.41
N HIS A 243 -20.03 11.67 -4.03
CA HIS A 243 -20.27 11.02 -5.32
C HIS A 243 -21.33 9.92 -5.20
N MET A 244 -21.25 9.08 -4.16
CA MET A 244 -22.22 8.02 -3.92
C MET A 244 -23.64 8.56 -3.75
N SER A 245 -23.83 9.69 -3.06
CA SER A 245 -25.15 10.30 -2.85
C SER A 245 -25.87 10.63 -4.17
N LYS A 246 -25.15 10.86 -5.27
CA LYS A 246 -25.72 11.09 -6.59
C LYS A 246 -26.29 9.84 -7.25
N TYR A 247 -25.88 8.65 -6.80
CA TYR A 247 -26.35 7.36 -7.29
C TYR A 247 -27.43 6.75 -6.36
N MET A 248 -27.72 7.42 -5.23
CA MET A 248 -28.73 6.98 -4.26
C MET A 248 -30.13 7.58 -4.53
N ASN A 249 -30.22 8.57 -5.41
CA ASN A 249 -31.47 9.17 -5.90
C ASN A 249 -31.81 8.65 -7.30
#